data_876c51aa173a47cbeb08206947a654c0
#
_entry.id   876c51aa173a47cbeb08206947a654c0
#
_cell.length_a   1.000
_cell.length_b   1.000
_cell.length_c   1.000
_cell.angle_alpha   90.00
_cell.angle_beta   90.00
_cell.angle_gamma   90.00
#
_symmetry.space_group_name_H-M   'P 1'
#
loop_
_entity.id
_entity.type
_entity.pdbx_description
1 polymer ?
#
loop_
_entity_poly.entity_id
_entity_poly.type
_entity_poly.pdbx_seq_one_letter_code
_entity_poly.pdbx_strand_id
1 'polypeptide(L)'
;MENTHAVHNGIFNYLNEIKISPLSRAYTFSDSVYEVIPFYNFNIIAFDEHITRLDKSCNSLSFKADIEKIAMEIKQLIKKSNLKNGYVYYQISRGIDPIRSHMFDANIQIETFGYVVEHAFK
;
A
#
# COMPACT_ATOMS: atom_id res chain seq x y z
N MET A 1 2.05 -10.34 14.90
CA MET A 1 1.86 -10.33 13.44
C MET A 1 0.68 -11.18 12.95
N GLU A 2 0.26 -12.18 13.72
CA GLU A 2 -0.85 -13.05 13.31
C GLU A 2 -2.14 -12.29 13.03
N ASN A 3 -2.44 -11.29 13.83
CA ASN A 3 -3.69 -10.54 13.73
C ASN A 3 -3.50 -9.15 13.09
N THR A 4 -2.40 -8.95 12.37
CA THR A 4 -2.16 -7.69 11.66
C THR A 4 -3.06 -7.62 10.43
N HIS A 5 -3.91 -6.61 10.38
CA HIS A 5 -4.80 -6.39 9.24
C HIS A 5 -4.01 -5.84 8.06
N ALA A 6 -4.32 -6.37 6.88
CA ALA A 6 -3.62 -6.02 5.65
C ALA A 6 -4.58 -6.02 4.46
N VAL A 7 -4.13 -5.47 3.35
CA VAL A 7 -4.85 -5.47 2.08
C VAL A 7 -3.85 -5.72 0.95
N HIS A 8 -4.25 -6.56 0.00
CA HIS A 8 -3.43 -6.89 -1.15
C HIS A 8 -4.30 -6.91 -2.40
N ASN A 9 -4.02 -6.04 -3.33
CA ASN A 9 -4.82 -5.88 -4.56
C ASN A 9 -6.31 -5.73 -4.28
N GLY A 10 -6.64 -4.95 -3.24
CA GLY A 10 -8.02 -4.67 -2.85
C GLY A 10 -8.68 -5.75 -1.98
N ILE A 11 -8.00 -6.83 -1.67
CA ILE A 11 -8.52 -7.93 -0.85
C ILE A 11 -7.96 -7.82 0.55
N PHE A 12 -8.87 -7.69 1.54
CA PHE A 12 -8.49 -7.58 2.95
C PHE A 12 -8.25 -8.97 3.54
N ASN A 13 -7.16 -9.10 4.28
CA ASN A 13 -6.77 -10.34 4.93
C ASN A 13 -5.87 -10.02 6.12
N TYR A 14 -5.47 -11.04 6.89
CA TYR A 14 -4.38 -10.88 7.84
C TYR A 14 -3.05 -10.93 7.11
N LEU A 15 -2.07 -10.22 7.62
CA LEU A 15 -0.75 -10.08 6.97
C LEU A 15 -0.09 -11.43 6.68
N ASN A 16 -0.19 -12.38 7.62
CA ASN A 16 0.41 -13.70 7.45
C ASN A 16 -0.26 -14.56 6.37
N GLU A 17 -1.41 -14.14 5.86
CA GLU A 17 -2.14 -14.83 4.78
C GLU A 17 -1.81 -14.25 3.41
N ILE A 18 -1.11 -13.13 3.36
CA ILE A 18 -0.78 -12.47 2.09
C ILE A 18 0.47 -13.10 1.48
N LYS A 19 0.38 -13.41 0.19
CA LYS A 19 1.49 -13.98 -0.58
C LYS A 19 1.77 -13.07 -1.77
N ILE A 20 3.01 -12.66 -1.90
CA ILE A 20 3.47 -11.79 -2.98
C ILE A 20 4.51 -12.56 -3.80
N SER A 21 4.34 -12.51 -5.12
CA SER A 21 5.26 -13.20 -6.03
C SER A 21 6.67 -12.58 -5.97
N PRO A 22 7.72 -13.40 -5.96
CA PRO A 22 9.09 -12.88 -6.08
C PRO A 22 9.35 -12.25 -7.45
N LEU A 23 8.44 -12.42 -8.42
CA LEU A 23 8.53 -11.77 -9.73
C LEU A 23 7.88 -10.40 -9.76
N SER A 24 7.36 -9.92 -8.63
CA SER A 24 6.92 -8.53 -8.52
C SER A 24 8.08 -7.59 -8.77
N ARG A 25 7.87 -6.57 -9.60
CA ARG A 25 8.90 -5.56 -9.90
C ARG A 25 9.26 -4.72 -8.68
N ALA A 26 8.42 -4.70 -7.64
CA ALA A 26 8.80 -4.13 -6.34
C ALA A 26 10.03 -4.82 -5.78
N TYR A 27 10.11 -6.13 -5.93
CA TYR A 27 11.22 -6.94 -5.43
C TYR A 27 12.41 -6.94 -6.39
N THR A 28 12.17 -7.14 -7.69
CA THR A 28 13.25 -7.31 -8.67
C THR A 28 13.90 -6.01 -9.11
N PHE A 29 13.18 -4.88 -9.04
CA PHE A 29 13.67 -3.57 -9.52
C PHE A 29 13.42 -2.42 -8.56
N SER A 30 12.85 -2.66 -7.38
CA SER A 30 12.41 -1.61 -6.47
C SER A 30 11.45 -0.61 -7.16
N ASP A 31 10.65 -1.11 -8.09
CA ASP A 31 9.76 -0.30 -8.95
C ASP A 31 8.44 -0.08 -8.22
N SER A 32 8.49 0.77 -7.19
CA SER A 32 7.35 1.01 -6.30
C SER A 32 7.42 2.38 -5.64
N VAL A 33 6.29 2.79 -5.10
CA VAL A 33 6.16 3.98 -4.26
C VAL A 33 5.42 3.59 -2.98
N TYR A 34 5.60 4.33 -1.89
CA TYR A 34 4.93 4.01 -0.64
C TYR A 34 4.68 5.26 0.20
N GLU A 35 3.76 5.11 1.15
CA GLU A 35 3.49 6.09 2.21
C GLU A 35 3.39 5.38 3.54
N VAL A 36 3.82 6.06 4.60
CA VAL A 36 3.58 5.66 5.98
C VAL A 36 2.67 6.71 6.60
N ILE A 37 1.45 6.31 6.95
CA ILE A 37 0.38 7.23 7.34
C ILE A 37 0.02 7.00 8.80
N PRO A 38 0.39 7.92 9.71
CA PRO A 38 0.08 7.74 11.12
C PRO A 38 -1.36 8.12 11.45
N PHE A 39 -1.89 7.52 12.50
CA PHE A 39 -3.17 7.91 13.08
C PHE A 39 -3.06 7.90 14.61
N TYR A 40 -3.78 8.82 15.22
CA TYR A 40 -3.78 8.99 16.67
C TYR A 40 -5.22 9.23 17.14
N ASN A 41 -5.62 8.51 18.18
CA ASN A 41 -6.98 8.60 18.71
C ASN A 41 -8.04 8.42 17.63
N PHE A 42 -7.83 7.41 16.75
CA PHE A 42 -8.66 7.07 15.59
C PHE A 42 -8.64 8.11 14.46
N ASN A 43 -7.91 9.21 14.61
CA ASN A 43 -7.84 10.26 13.58
C ASN A 43 -6.56 10.12 12.77
N ILE A 44 -6.71 10.10 11.45
CA ILE A 44 -5.57 10.00 10.53
C ILE A 44 -4.88 11.36 10.45
N ILE A 45 -3.58 11.38 10.63
CA ILE A 45 -2.79 12.61 10.63
C ILE A 45 -2.36 12.93 9.20
N ALA A 46 -2.64 14.16 8.76
CA ALA A 46 -2.23 14.69 7.45
C ALA A 46 -2.64 13.77 6.29
N PHE A 47 -3.86 13.21 6.35
CA PHE A 47 -4.31 12.23 5.38
C PHE A 47 -4.25 12.76 3.94
N ASP A 48 -4.80 13.96 3.72
CA ASP A 48 -4.86 14.54 2.37
C ASP A 48 -3.47 14.79 1.79
N GLU A 49 -2.53 15.23 2.61
CA GLU A 49 -1.14 15.44 2.20
C GLU A 49 -0.47 14.13 1.81
N HIS A 50 -0.68 13.07 2.58
CA HIS A 50 -0.16 11.74 2.25
C HIS A 50 -0.74 11.21 0.94
N ILE A 51 -2.05 11.33 0.75
CA ILE A 51 -2.71 10.85 -0.46
C ILE A 51 -2.28 11.66 -1.68
N THR A 52 -2.17 12.97 -1.54
CA THR A 52 -1.69 13.84 -2.63
C THR A 52 -0.26 13.46 -3.04
N ARG A 53 0.62 13.21 -2.07
CA ARG A 53 1.99 12.82 -2.34
C ARG A 53 2.06 11.42 -2.99
N LEU A 54 1.24 10.49 -2.52
CA LEU A 54 1.16 9.16 -3.11
C LEU A 54 0.72 9.23 -4.57
N ASP A 55 -0.31 10.03 -4.86
CA ASP A 55 -0.81 10.25 -6.21
C ASP A 55 0.28 10.84 -7.11
N LYS A 56 0.98 11.84 -6.62
CA LYS A 56 2.08 12.47 -7.34
C LYS A 56 3.20 11.47 -7.64
N SER A 57 3.55 10.63 -6.66
CA SER A 57 4.55 9.59 -6.83
C SER A 57 4.13 8.57 -7.89
N CYS A 58 2.86 8.15 -7.88
CA CYS A 58 2.31 7.25 -8.89
C CYS A 58 2.42 7.87 -10.29
N ASN A 59 2.03 9.13 -10.43
CA ASN A 59 2.08 9.82 -11.71
C ASN A 59 3.52 9.95 -12.23
N SER A 60 4.48 10.15 -11.34
CA SER A 60 5.90 10.25 -11.70
C SER A 60 6.44 8.96 -12.31
N LEU A 61 5.89 7.81 -11.92
CA LEU A 61 6.27 6.51 -12.45
C LEU A 61 5.27 5.98 -13.49
N SER A 62 4.30 6.78 -13.87
CA SER A 62 3.23 6.41 -14.80
C SER A 62 2.42 5.21 -14.32
N PHE A 63 2.23 5.07 -13.01
CA PHE A 63 1.34 4.08 -12.43
C PHE A 63 -0.11 4.54 -12.62
N LYS A 64 -0.93 3.68 -13.18
CA LYS A 64 -2.37 3.94 -13.34
C LYS A 64 -3.10 3.43 -12.09
N ALA A 65 -3.07 4.23 -11.03
CA ALA A 65 -3.69 3.91 -9.76
C ALA A 65 -4.96 4.71 -9.56
N ASP A 66 -6.01 4.05 -9.06
CA ASP A 66 -7.23 4.73 -8.61
C ASP A 66 -6.99 5.24 -7.20
N ILE A 67 -6.55 6.49 -7.09
CA ILE A 67 -6.14 7.06 -5.82
C ILE A 67 -7.31 7.22 -4.84
N GLU A 68 -8.53 7.47 -5.33
CA GLU A 68 -9.70 7.58 -4.47
C GLU A 68 -10.05 6.24 -3.83
N LYS A 69 -9.97 5.17 -4.62
CA LYS A 69 -10.18 3.80 -4.12
C LYS A 69 -9.13 3.44 -3.09
N ILE A 70 -7.87 3.76 -3.34
CA ILE A 70 -6.76 3.52 -2.42
C ILE A 70 -6.97 4.29 -1.11
N ALA A 71 -7.38 5.54 -1.18
CA ALA A 71 -7.68 6.35 0.00
C ALA A 71 -8.76 5.69 0.85
N MET A 72 -9.81 5.17 0.23
CA MET A 72 -10.88 4.45 0.93
C MET A 72 -10.37 3.15 1.56
N GLU A 73 -9.52 2.41 0.86
CA GLU A 73 -8.93 1.17 1.39
C GLU A 73 -8.11 1.45 2.64
N ILE A 74 -7.31 2.50 2.64
CA ILE A 74 -6.49 2.88 3.79
C ILE A 74 -7.39 3.19 4.99
N LYS A 75 -8.46 3.96 4.80
CA LYS A 75 -9.42 4.26 5.86
C LYS A 75 -10.10 3.00 6.38
N GLN A 76 -10.51 2.11 5.49
CA GLN A 76 -11.14 0.85 5.86
C GLN A 76 -10.18 -0.06 6.62
N LEU A 77 -8.92 -0.08 6.23
CA LEU A 77 -7.90 -0.88 6.90
C LEU A 77 -7.72 -0.45 8.36
N ILE A 78 -7.66 0.85 8.61
CA ILE A 78 -7.59 1.40 9.96
C ILE A 78 -8.84 1.01 10.75
N LYS A 79 -10.01 1.18 10.15
CA LYS A 79 -11.28 0.86 10.80
C LYS A 79 -11.38 -0.63 11.17
N LYS A 80 -10.99 -1.50 10.25
CA LYS A 80 -11.02 -2.95 10.49
C LYS A 80 -10.08 -3.38 11.61
N SER A 81 -8.94 -2.70 11.74
CA SER A 81 -7.94 -3.00 12.77
C SER A 81 -8.45 -2.70 14.18
N ASN A 82 -9.38 -1.76 14.32
CA ASN A 82 -9.88 -1.26 15.59
C ASN A 82 -8.77 -0.72 16.50
N LEU A 83 -7.65 -0.34 15.94
CA LEU A 83 -6.53 0.26 16.68
C LEU A 83 -6.78 1.74 16.87
N LYS A 84 -6.43 2.24 18.06
CA LYS A 84 -6.59 3.65 18.43
C LYS A 84 -5.46 4.51 17.87
N ASN A 85 -4.24 3.99 17.93
CA ASN A 85 -3.02 4.67 17.53
C ASN A 85 -2.15 3.71 16.71
N GLY A 86 -1.55 4.20 15.64
CA GLY A 86 -0.69 3.39 14.84
C GLY A 86 -0.30 4.06 13.54
N TYR A 87 0.09 3.25 12.58
CA TYR A 87 0.33 3.72 11.22
C TYR A 87 -0.06 2.67 10.21
N VAL A 88 -0.37 3.14 9.00
CA VAL A 88 -0.55 2.29 7.83
C VAL A 88 0.69 2.43 6.95
N TYR A 89 1.27 1.31 6.58
CA TYR A 89 2.21 1.24 5.46
C TYR A 89 1.43 0.84 4.22
N TYR A 90 1.54 1.59 3.14
CA TYR A 90 0.86 1.28 1.89
C TYR A 90 1.82 1.47 0.72
N GLN A 91 1.90 0.46 -0.14
CA GLN A 91 2.82 0.41 -1.26
C GLN A 91 2.08 0.13 -2.56
N ILE A 92 2.49 0.80 -3.61
CA ILE A 92 2.02 0.55 -4.97
C ILE A 92 3.23 0.23 -5.82
N SER A 93 3.21 -0.91 -6.48
CA SER A 93 4.29 -1.33 -7.38
C SER A 93 3.78 -1.47 -8.81
N ARG A 94 4.72 -1.53 -9.76
CA ARG A 94 4.37 -1.73 -11.16
C ARG A 94 3.67 -3.05 -11.41
N GLY A 95 3.93 -4.06 -10.58
CA GLY A 95 3.27 -5.34 -10.65
C GLY A 95 4.21 -6.49 -10.96
N ILE A 96 3.60 -7.64 -11.28
CA ILE A 96 4.31 -8.88 -11.55
C ILE A 96 4.69 -8.95 -13.01
N ASP A 97 5.97 -9.17 -13.28
CA ASP A 97 6.47 -9.40 -14.65
C ASP A 97 7.22 -10.75 -14.65
N PRO A 98 6.73 -11.76 -15.35
CA PRO A 98 7.35 -13.08 -15.39
C PRO A 98 8.73 -13.07 -16.03
N ILE A 99 9.05 -12.03 -16.80
CA ILE A 99 10.37 -11.87 -17.43
C ILE A 99 11.07 -10.68 -16.78
N ARG A 100 12.17 -10.96 -16.08
CA ARG A 100 12.97 -9.90 -15.46
C ARG A 100 13.72 -9.13 -16.57
N SER A 101 13.24 -7.94 -16.89
CA SER A 101 13.82 -7.06 -17.91
C SER A 101 13.67 -5.60 -17.48
N HIS A 102 14.59 -4.74 -17.86
CA HIS A 102 14.44 -3.30 -17.65
C HIS A 102 13.22 -2.76 -18.41
N MET A 103 12.88 -3.38 -19.52
CA MET A 103 11.67 -3.06 -20.27
C MET A 103 10.53 -3.94 -19.77
N PHE A 104 9.43 -3.32 -19.33
CA PHE A 104 8.26 -4.04 -18.85
C PHE A 104 7.15 -3.99 -19.90
N ASP A 105 6.23 -4.96 -19.81
CA ASP A 105 5.03 -4.98 -20.65
C ASP A 105 4.14 -3.78 -20.30
N ALA A 106 3.70 -3.03 -21.32
CA ALA A 106 2.82 -1.87 -21.12
C ALA A 106 1.45 -2.25 -20.50
N ASN A 107 1.05 -3.51 -20.62
CA ASN A 107 -0.21 -4.01 -20.06
C ASN A 107 -0.07 -4.56 -18.64
N ILE A 108 1.10 -4.46 -18.04
CA ILE A 108 1.30 -4.91 -16.66
C ILE A 108 0.40 -4.12 -15.72
N GLN A 109 -0.26 -4.83 -14.81
CA GLN A 109 -1.16 -4.21 -13.84
C GLN A 109 -0.42 -3.92 -12.55
N ILE A 110 -0.69 -2.75 -11.98
CA ILE A 110 -0.10 -2.39 -10.68
C ILE A 110 -0.53 -3.36 -9.60
N GLU A 111 0.34 -3.54 -8.60
CA GLU A 111 0.07 -4.31 -7.41
C GLU A 111 0.04 -3.37 -6.21
N THR A 112 -0.98 -3.52 -5.36
CA THR A 112 -1.11 -2.72 -4.15
C THR A 112 -1.01 -3.62 -2.92
N PHE A 113 -0.38 -3.10 -1.88
CA PHE A 113 -0.20 -3.84 -0.63
C PHE A 113 -0.09 -2.85 0.52
N GLY A 114 -0.80 -3.13 1.60
CA GLY A 114 -0.71 -2.32 2.79
C GLY A 114 -1.02 -3.11 4.05
N TYR A 115 -0.57 -2.61 5.18
CA TYR A 115 -0.90 -3.18 6.48
C TYR A 115 -0.90 -2.10 7.54
N VAL A 116 -1.53 -2.40 8.67
CA VAL A 116 -1.69 -1.46 9.77
C VAL A 116 -1.11 -2.06 11.04
N VAL A 117 -0.32 -1.29 11.77
CA VAL A 117 0.26 -1.73 13.04
C VAL A 117 0.00 -0.72 14.13
N GLU A 118 -0.11 -1.22 15.35
CA GLU A 118 -0.20 -0.38 16.53
C GLU A 118 1.14 0.28 16.83
N HIS A 119 1.08 1.55 17.19
CA HIS A 119 2.27 2.29 17.59
C HIS A 119 1.89 3.32 18.62
N ALA A 120 2.63 3.35 19.74
CA ALA A 120 2.45 4.35 20.79
C ALA A 120 3.33 5.56 20.47
N PHE A 121 2.68 6.68 20.17
CA PHE A 121 3.38 7.95 19.96
C PHE A 121 3.67 8.60 21.31
N LYS A 122 4.87 9.10 21.46
CA LYS A 122 5.32 9.80 22.66
C LYS A 122 5.51 11.29 22.38
#